data_02ac5eff11013e24a4fe085f3bd6db42
#
_entry.id   02ac5eff11013e24a4fe085f3bd6db42
#
_cell.length_a   1.000
_cell.length_b   1.000
_cell.length_c   1.000
_cell.angle_alpha   90.00
_cell.angle_beta   90.00
_cell.angle_gamma   90.00
#
_symmetry.space_group_name_H-M   'P 1'
#
loop_
_entity.id
_entity.type
_entity.pdbx_description
1 polymer ?
#
loop_
_entity_poly.entity_id
_entity_poly.type
_entity_poly.pdbx_seq_one_letter_code
_entity_poly.pdbx_strand_id
1 'polypeptide(L)'
;MHVKTGDEVLIIAGKDKGRKGKIKRALPREERVVVEGLNIVKRHMKARGPRKPGGIIEMEAPIHVSNVMLICPSCGRASRTGHRFLEETDHKGRPRKVRFCKACDAVVDK
;
A
#
# COMPACT_ATOMS: atom_id res chain seq x y z
N MET A 1 -0.46 -10.04 -1.80
CA MET A 1 -0.49 -8.62 -2.23
C MET A 1 0.81 -8.23 -2.89
N HIS A 2 0.73 -7.41 -3.92
CA HIS A 2 1.92 -6.92 -4.61
C HIS A 2 2.54 -5.67 -3.96
N VAL A 3 1.93 -5.14 -2.92
CA VAL A 3 2.41 -3.97 -2.16
C VAL A 3 2.45 -4.28 -0.67
N LYS A 4 3.30 -3.55 0.06
CA LYS A 4 3.49 -3.73 1.51
C LYS A 4 3.50 -2.38 2.22
N THR A 5 3.34 -2.40 3.54
CA THR A 5 3.47 -1.20 4.38
C THR A 5 4.83 -0.52 4.14
N GLY A 6 4.80 0.78 3.95
CA GLY A 6 5.99 1.58 3.67
C GLY A 6 6.30 1.75 2.19
N ASP A 7 5.62 1.01 1.30
CA ASP A 7 5.82 1.16 -0.14
C ASP A 7 5.21 2.49 -0.63
N GLU A 8 5.88 3.13 -1.56
CA GLU A 8 5.33 4.27 -2.28
C GLU A 8 4.50 3.76 -3.46
N VAL A 9 3.28 4.26 -3.58
CA VAL A 9 2.34 3.81 -4.60
C VAL A 9 1.70 4.98 -5.34
N LEU A 10 1.25 4.70 -6.56
CA LEU A 10 0.47 5.61 -7.38
C LEU A 10 -0.98 5.12 -7.41
N ILE A 11 -1.92 6.01 -7.17
CA ILE A 11 -3.35 5.68 -7.30
C ILE A 11 -3.73 5.74 -8.77
N ILE A 12 -4.26 4.65 -9.29
CA ILE A 12 -4.59 4.52 -10.72
C ILE A 12 -6.08 4.63 -11.02
N ALA A 13 -6.93 4.59 -10.00
CA ALA A 13 -8.38 4.71 -10.17
C ALA A 13 -9.00 5.31 -8.92
N GLY A 14 -10.17 5.94 -9.08
CA GLY A 14 -10.92 6.55 -8.00
C GLY A 14 -10.72 8.06 -7.92
N LYS A 15 -11.21 8.67 -6.83
CA LYS A 15 -11.16 10.13 -6.66
C LYS A 15 -9.75 10.70 -6.56
N ASP A 16 -8.79 9.91 -6.11
CA ASP A 16 -7.40 10.35 -5.94
C ASP A 16 -6.48 9.88 -7.07
N LYS A 17 -7.04 9.50 -8.21
CA LYS A 17 -6.28 9.06 -9.37
C LYS A 17 -5.16 10.04 -9.72
N GLY A 18 -3.95 9.51 -9.89
CA GLY A 18 -2.76 10.31 -10.21
C GLY A 18 -1.98 10.81 -9.01
N ARG A 19 -2.46 10.57 -7.79
CA ARG A 19 -1.74 10.94 -6.57
C ARG A 19 -0.81 9.82 -6.11
N LYS A 20 0.27 10.21 -5.46
CA LYS A 20 1.26 9.31 -4.91
C LYS A 20 1.25 9.39 -3.38
N GLY A 21 1.54 8.28 -2.73
CA GLY A 21 1.65 8.25 -1.28
C GLY A 21 2.29 6.96 -0.80
N LYS A 22 2.61 6.91 0.49
CA LYS A 22 3.15 5.71 1.12
C LYS A 22 2.03 4.92 1.78
N ILE A 23 2.13 3.60 1.71
CA ILE A 23 1.20 2.73 2.40
C ILE A 23 1.46 2.80 3.90
N LYS A 24 0.46 3.27 4.63
CA LYS A 24 0.47 3.37 6.08
C LYS A 24 0.14 2.03 6.72
N ARG A 25 -0.78 1.28 6.11
CA ARG A 25 -1.30 0.04 6.64
C ARG A 25 -1.77 -0.86 5.51
N ALA A 26 -1.51 -2.14 5.61
CA ALA A 26 -2.00 -3.14 4.66
C ALA A 26 -3.02 -4.05 5.34
N LEU A 27 -4.09 -4.38 4.61
CA LEU A 27 -5.17 -5.25 5.06
C LEU A 27 -5.27 -6.44 4.09
N PRO A 28 -4.40 -7.46 4.23
CA PRO A 28 -4.33 -8.55 3.26
C PRO A 28 -5.62 -9.34 3.11
N ARG A 29 -6.35 -9.55 4.21
CA ARG A 29 -7.62 -10.30 4.18
C ARG A 29 -8.69 -9.61 3.37
N GLU A 30 -8.69 -8.28 3.34
CA GLU A 30 -9.65 -7.47 2.60
C GLU A 30 -9.14 -7.07 1.22
N GLU A 31 -7.87 -7.39 0.91
CA GLU A 31 -7.18 -6.95 -0.31
C GLU A 31 -7.20 -5.42 -0.46
N ARG A 32 -7.01 -4.72 0.65
CA ARG A 32 -7.02 -3.25 0.71
C ARG A 32 -5.79 -2.72 1.41
N VAL A 33 -5.47 -1.46 1.10
CA VAL A 33 -4.37 -0.74 1.73
C VAL A 33 -4.84 0.65 2.13
N VAL A 34 -4.28 1.16 3.22
CA VAL A 34 -4.48 2.56 3.65
C VAL A 34 -3.25 3.34 3.22
N VAL A 35 -3.45 4.36 2.39
CA VAL A 35 -2.38 5.21 1.88
C VAL A 35 -2.39 6.52 2.66
N GLU A 36 -1.24 6.91 3.17
CA GLU A 36 -1.09 8.11 3.99
C GLU A 36 -1.52 9.37 3.23
N GLY A 37 -2.45 10.11 3.83
CA GLY A 37 -2.95 11.37 3.28
C GLY A 37 -3.88 11.25 2.07
N LEU A 38 -4.26 10.04 1.68
CA LEU A 38 -5.13 9.82 0.51
C LEU A 38 -6.42 9.12 0.90
N ASN A 39 -7.42 9.23 0.01
CA ASN A 39 -8.75 8.65 0.22
C ASN A 39 -9.37 9.06 1.56
N ILE A 40 -9.23 10.33 1.89
CA ILE A 40 -9.73 10.88 3.15
C ILE A 40 -11.24 10.96 3.11
N VAL A 41 -11.88 10.40 4.14
CA VAL A 41 -13.32 10.46 4.33
C VAL A 41 -13.63 11.11 5.68
N LYS A 42 -14.78 11.78 5.74
CA LYS A 42 -15.28 12.38 6.97
C LYS A 42 -16.26 11.42 7.61
N ARG A 43 -16.04 11.08 8.87
CA ARG A 43 -16.96 10.25 9.63
C ARG A 43 -17.58 11.03 10.77
N HIS A 44 -18.91 10.90 10.90
CA HIS A 44 -19.62 11.35 12.08
C HIS A 44 -19.48 10.31 13.17
N MET A 45 -18.88 10.71 14.27
CA MET A 45 -18.79 9.85 15.46
C MET A 45 -19.85 10.27 16.46
N LYS A 46 -20.65 9.29 16.95
CA LYS A 46 -21.60 9.54 18.03
C LYS A 46 -20.87 9.72 19.34
N ALA A 47 -21.36 10.62 20.18
CA ALA A 47 -20.86 10.76 21.55
C ALA A 47 -21.01 9.44 22.29
N ARG A 48 -19.96 8.98 22.95
CA ARG A 48 -19.95 7.76 23.76
C ARG A 48 -19.81 8.03 25.25
N GLY A 49 -20.32 9.17 25.67
CA GLY A 49 -20.26 9.59 27.05
C GLY A 49 -19.50 10.91 27.19
N PRO A 50 -19.41 11.45 28.44
CA PRO A 50 -18.89 12.81 28.66
C PRO A 50 -17.42 13.00 28.32
N ARG A 51 -16.63 11.90 28.22
CA ARG A 51 -15.20 11.97 27.90
C ARG A 51 -14.89 11.74 26.42
N LYS A 52 -15.88 11.38 25.62
CA LYS A 52 -15.73 11.09 24.20
C LYS A 52 -16.81 11.82 23.40
N PRO A 53 -16.70 13.14 23.26
CA PRO A 53 -17.69 13.88 22.49
C PRO A 53 -17.72 13.40 21.05
N GLY A 54 -18.89 13.44 20.44
CA GLY A 54 -19.05 13.17 19.03
C GLY A 54 -18.46 14.28 18.20
N GLY A 55 -18.33 14.07 16.90
CA GLY A 55 -17.82 15.07 15.99
C GLY A 55 -17.56 14.50 14.62
N ILE A 56 -16.99 15.32 13.75
CA ILE A 56 -16.56 14.92 12.42
C ILE A 56 -15.07 14.64 12.47
N ILE A 57 -14.70 13.40 12.12
CA ILE A 57 -13.30 12.98 12.09
C ILE A 57 -12.92 12.69 10.65
N GLU A 58 -11.81 13.26 10.22
CA GLU A 58 -11.21 12.93 8.92
C GLU A 58 -10.26 11.76 9.11
N MET A 59 -10.41 10.74 8.27
CA MET A 59 -9.54 9.57 8.31
C MET A 59 -9.35 8.99 6.93
N GLU A 60 -8.22 8.32 6.72
CA GLU A 60 -7.93 7.65 5.47
C GLU A 60 -8.74 6.35 5.38
N ALA A 61 -9.57 6.23 4.34
CA ALA A 61 -10.29 4.99 4.09
C ALA A 61 -9.42 4.02 3.28
N PRO A 62 -9.59 2.69 3.47
CA PRO A 62 -8.86 1.71 2.68
C PRO A 62 -9.16 1.81 1.19
N ILE A 63 -8.14 1.56 0.38
CA ILE A 63 -8.23 1.52 -1.09
C ILE A 63 -7.97 0.09 -1.53
N HIS A 64 -8.78 -0.43 -2.45
CA HIS A 64 -8.56 -1.78 -2.97
C HIS A 64 -7.19 -1.85 -3.67
N VAL A 65 -6.48 -2.94 -3.46
CA VAL A 65 -5.11 -3.11 -3.94
C VAL A 65 -4.99 -3.05 -5.46
N SER A 66 -6.06 -3.39 -6.19
CA SER A 66 -6.09 -3.27 -7.65
C SER A 66 -6.06 -1.82 -8.15
N ASN A 67 -6.36 -0.86 -7.28
CA ASN A 67 -6.39 0.57 -7.62
C ASN A 67 -5.07 1.28 -7.31
N VAL A 68 -4.07 0.56 -6.88
CA VAL A 68 -2.74 1.10 -6.59
C VAL A 68 -1.67 0.36 -7.37
N MET A 69 -0.59 1.07 -7.67
CA MET A 69 0.54 0.54 -8.40
C MET A 69 1.82 0.94 -7.68
N LEU A 70 2.73 -0.01 -7.49
CA LEU A 70 3.98 0.26 -6.80
C LEU A 70 4.84 1.23 -7.60
N ILE A 71 5.39 2.23 -6.93
CA ILE A 71 6.42 3.09 -7.50
C ILE A 71 7.77 2.47 -7.15
N CYS A 72 8.50 2.08 -8.19
CA CYS A 72 9.81 1.45 -8.02
C CYS A 72 10.80 2.41 -7.37
N PRO A 73 11.46 2.04 -6.27
CA PRO A 73 12.45 2.91 -5.65
C PRO A 73 13.71 3.11 -6.48
N SER A 74 13.96 2.23 -7.45
CA SER A 74 15.15 2.32 -8.31
C SER A 74 14.91 3.19 -9.52
N CYS A 75 13.80 3.04 -10.23
CA CYS A 75 13.53 3.81 -11.46
C CYS A 75 12.52 4.94 -11.28
N GLY A 76 11.82 5.00 -10.17
CA GLY A 76 10.83 6.05 -9.88
C GLY A 76 9.54 5.95 -10.68
N ARG A 77 9.34 4.89 -11.44
CA ARG A 77 8.13 4.70 -12.26
C ARG A 77 7.13 3.82 -11.55
N ALA A 78 5.85 4.12 -11.72
CA ALA A 78 4.80 3.22 -11.31
C ALA A 78 4.78 2.04 -12.27
N SER A 79 4.89 0.83 -11.73
CA SER A 79 4.90 -0.39 -12.54
C SER A 79 4.32 -1.56 -11.76
N ARG A 80 3.96 -2.60 -12.49
CA ARG A 80 3.57 -3.85 -11.87
C ARG A 80 4.82 -4.57 -11.38
N THR A 81 4.64 -5.39 -10.36
CA THR A 81 5.71 -6.19 -9.80
C THR A 81 5.53 -7.66 -10.18
N GLY A 82 6.64 -8.34 -10.40
CA GLY A 82 6.69 -9.78 -10.48
C GLY A 82 7.39 -10.35 -9.26
N HIS A 83 7.45 -11.67 -9.18
CA HIS A 83 8.15 -12.38 -8.12
C HIS A 83 9.32 -13.16 -8.70
N ARG A 84 10.44 -13.11 -7.99
CA ARG A 84 11.67 -13.79 -8.37
C ARG A 84 12.21 -14.52 -7.15
N PHE A 85 12.73 -15.73 -7.36
CA PHE A 85 13.38 -16.47 -6.30
C PHE A 85 14.89 -16.20 -6.36
N LEU A 86 15.47 -15.87 -5.20
CA LEU A 86 16.90 -15.70 -5.08
C LEU A 86 17.57 -17.04 -4.78
N GLU A 87 18.86 -17.15 -5.09
CA GLU A 87 19.64 -18.35 -4.76
C GLU A 87 19.82 -18.49 -3.24
N GLU A 88 19.77 -17.38 -2.52
CA GLU A 88 19.83 -17.38 -1.07
C GLU A 88 18.59 -18.06 -0.48
N THR A 89 18.81 -18.87 0.55
CA THR A 89 17.73 -19.50 1.27
C THR A 89 17.37 -18.70 2.52
N ASP A 90 16.09 -18.76 2.91
CA ASP A 90 15.65 -18.21 4.17
C ASP A 90 16.04 -19.16 5.33
N HIS A 91 15.68 -18.78 6.56
CA HIS A 91 15.98 -19.60 7.76
C HIS A 91 15.29 -20.98 7.75
N LYS A 92 14.31 -21.20 6.87
CA LYS A 92 13.63 -22.49 6.71
C LYS A 92 14.19 -23.32 5.57
N GLY A 93 15.27 -22.88 4.94
CA GLY A 93 15.88 -23.58 3.80
C GLY A 93 15.14 -23.44 2.48
N ARG A 94 14.22 -22.48 2.36
CA ARG A 94 13.47 -22.23 1.14
C ARG A 94 14.12 -21.10 0.33
N PRO A 95 14.06 -21.12 -1.00
CA PRO A 95 14.52 -20.00 -1.81
C PRO A 95 13.77 -18.73 -1.40
N ARG A 96 14.51 -17.65 -1.23
CA ARG A 96 13.92 -16.37 -0.84
C ARG A 96 13.17 -15.75 -2.02
N LYS A 97 11.88 -15.49 -1.82
CA LYS A 97 11.02 -14.85 -2.81
C LYS A 97 11.06 -13.34 -2.64
N VAL A 98 11.38 -12.63 -3.71
CA VAL A 98 11.42 -11.16 -3.70
C VAL A 98 10.58 -10.60 -4.83
N ARG A 99 10.14 -9.35 -4.69
CA ARG A 99 9.45 -8.63 -5.74
C ARG A 99 10.47 -7.91 -6.63
N PHE A 100 10.19 -7.85 -7.91
CA PHE A 100 11.01 -7.06 -8.83
C PHE A 100 10.13 -6.14 -9.67
N CYS A 101 10.69 -5.02 -10.12
CA CYS A 101 10.01 -4.06 -10.97
C CYS A 101 10.01 -4.57 -12.42
N LYS A 102 8.84 -4.70 -13.02
CA LYS A 102 8.73 -5.14 -14.42
C LYS A 102 9.20 -4.08 -15.42
N ALA A 103 9.32 -2.82 -15.02
CA ALA A 103 9.79 -1.75 -15.90
C ALA A 103 11.31 -1.68 -16.00
N CYS A 104 12.03 -1.89 -14.90
CA CYS A 104 13.51 -1.78 -14.86
C CYS A 104 14.21 -3.06 -14.40
N ASP A 105 13.46 -4.10 -14.07
CA ASP A 105 13.97 -5.41 -13.62
C ASP A 105 14.74 -5.37 -12.28
N ALA A 106 14.69 -4.27 -11.57
CA ALA A 106 15.35 -4.14 -10.27
C ALA A 106 14.57 -4.86 -9.17
N VAL A 107 15.30 -5.46 -8.22
CA VAL A 107 14.68 -6.08 -7.04
C VAL A 107 14.17 -4.98 -6.12
N VAL A 108 12.90 -5.05 -5.73
CA VAL A 108 12.26 -4.10 -4.82
C VAL A 108 12.54 -4.46 -3.37
N ASP A 109 12.44 -5.73 -3.04
CA ASP A 109 12.71 -6.24 -1.69
C ASP A 109 14.19 -6.62 -1.57
N LYS A 110 14.92 -5.76 -0.92
CA LYS A 110 16.35 -6.02 -0.66
C LYS A 110 16.58 -6.71 0.68
#